data_d78f1cc6a97262bf9c751241eafdaa20
#
_entry.id   d78f1cc6a97262bf9c751241eafdaa20
#
_cell.length_a   1.000
_cell.length_b   1.000
_cell.length_c   1.000
_cell.angle_alpha   90.00
_cell.angle_beta   90.00
_cell.angle_gamma   90.00
#
_symmetry.space_group_name_H-M   'P 1'
#
loop_
_entity.id
_entity.type
_entity.pdbx_description
1 polymer ?
#
loop_
_entity_poly.entity_id
_entity_poly.type
_entity_poly.pdbx_seq_one_letter_code
_entity_poly.pdbx_strand_id
1 'polypeptide(L)'
;GYIYTTREELAASGLDSFTVSRGMVGVMSDVRGVNVWVNFTETDAGVLAEIRSNRYNINPIAVKYGGGGHAMASGATLPDRETAMAMLGDLDAVAKGDGNE
;
A
#
# COMPACT_ATOMS: atom_id res chain seq x y z
N GLY A 1 -5.94 -6.01 -3.39
CA GLY A 1 -6.32 -4.79 -4.07
C GLY A 1 -5.30 -3.67 -3.91
N TYR A 2 -5.16 -2.85 -4.92
CA TYR A 2 -4.27 -1.71 -4.82
C TYR A 2 -4.81 -0.51 -5.60
N ILE A 3 -4.33 0.68 -5.19
CA ILE A 3 -4.54 1.93 -5.91
C ILE A 3 -3.18 2.61 -6.05
N TYR A 4 -2.93 3.20 -7.20
CA TYR A 4 -1.71 3.97 -7.45
C TYR A 4 -2.09 5.39 -7.89
N THR A 5 -1.69 6.38 -7.10
CA THR A 5 -1.96 7.79 -7.38
C THR A 5 -0.67 8.47 -7.81
N THR A 6 -0.67 9.04 -9.01
CA THR A 6 0.50 9.76 -9.54
C THR A 6 0.61 11.15 -8.93
N ARG A 7 1.79 11.78 -9.07
CA ARG A 7 2.01 13.15 -8.61
C ARG A 7 1.06 14.14 -9.30
N GLU A 8 0.78 13.92 -10.57
CA GLU A 8 -0.13 14.79 -11.33
C GLU A 8 -1.55 14.66 -10.81
N GLU A 9 -2.00 13.45 -10.52
CA GLU A 9 -3.32 13.22 -9.94
C GLU A 9 -3.45 13.86 -8.56
N LEU A 10 -2.40 13.76 -7.74
CA LEU A 10 -2.36 14.37 -6.42
C LEU A 10 -2.45 15.88 -6.51
N ALA A 11 -1.68 16.49 -7.40
CA ALA A 11 -1.71 17.95 -7.62
C ALA A 11 -3.08 18.41 -8.08
N ALA A 12 -3.71 17.67 -8.98
CA ALA A 12 -5.04 17.99 -9.49
C ALA A 12 -6.12 17.93 -8.42
N SER A 13 -5.94 17.05 -7.41
CA SER A 13 -6.93 16.89 -6.32
C SER A 13 -6.92 18.06 -5.33
N GLY A 14 -5.80 18.79 -5.21
CA GLY A 14 -5.63 19.85 -4.23
C GLY A 14 -5.46 19.34 -2.81
N LEU A 15 -5.30 18.03 -2.62
CA LEU A 15 -5.10 17.40 -1.33
C LEU A 15 -3.64 17.03 -1.14
N ASP A 16 -3.20 16.89 0.11
CA ASP A 16 -1.86 16.41 0.38
C ASP A 16 -1.81 14.88 0.24
N SER A 17 -0.58 14.34 0.07
CA SER A 17 -0.37 12.92 -0.17
C SER A 17 -0.86 12.05 0.99
N PHE A 18 -0.72 12.54 2.21
CA PHE A 18 -1.11 11.79 3.39
C PHE A 18 -2.63 11.65 3.48
N THR A 19 -3.37 12.73 3.20
CA THR A 19 -4.83 12.73 3.21
C THR A 19 -5.39 11.79 2.14
N VAL A 20 -4.84 11.86 0.93
CA VAL A 20 -5.27 11.00 -0.18
C VAL A 20 -5.01 9.53 0.16
N SER A 21 -3.81 9.23 0.65
CA SER A 21 -3.42 7.86 0.99
C SER A 21 -4.37 7.25 2.03
N ARG A 22 -4.64 7.98 3.10
CA ARG A 22 -5.52 7.50 4.18
C ARG A 22 -6.96 7.32 3.72
N GLY A 23 -7.46 8.26 2.92
CA GLY A 23 -8.82 8.18 2.40
C GLY A 23 -9.02 6.96 1.49
N MET A 24 -8.07 6.70 0.61
CA MET A 24 -8.14 5.56 -0.32
C MET A 24 -8.05 4.23 0.41
N VAL A 25 -7.19 4.12 1.42
CA VAL A 25 -7.10 2.90 2.24
C VAL A 25 -8.45 2.63 2.92
N GLY A 26 -9.09 3.65 3.47
CA GLY A 26 -10.41 3.50 4.09
C GLY A 26 -11.48 2.98 3.12
N VAL A 27 -11.48 3.50 1.91
CA VAL A 27 -12.41 3.05 0.86
C VAL A 27 -12.17 1.59 0.51
N MET A 28 -10.92 1.19 0.32
CA MET A 28 -10.58 -0.18 -0.06
C MET A 28 -10.90 -1.20 1.01
N SER A 29 -10.86 -0.82 2.29
CA SER A 29 -11.15 -1.74 3.38
C SER A 29 -12.60 -2.24 3.38
N ASP A 30 -13.50 -1.55 2.69
CA ASP A 30 -14.91 -1.92 2.61
C ASP A 30 -15.19 -2.94 1.48
N VAL A 31 -14.21 -3.27 0.66
CA VAL A 31 -14.39 -4.20 -0.46
C VAL A 31 -14.35 -5.64 0.05
N ARG A 32 -15.44 -6.38 -0.17
CA ARG A 32 -15.54 -7.78 0.28
C ARG A 32 -14.56 -8.67 -0.46
N GLY A 33 -13.97 -9.61 0.28
CA GLY A 33 -13.07 -10.60 -0.27
C GLY A 33 -11.64 -10.10 -0.46
N VAL A 34 -11.38 -8.84 -0.17
CA VAL A 34 -10.04 -8.28 -0.22
C VAL A 34 -9.44 -8.36 1.19
N ASN A 35 -8.41 -9.19 1.34
CA ASN A 35 -7.76 -9.39 2.63
C ASN A 35 -6.50 -8.54 2.82
N VAL A 36 -5.87 -8.11 1.73
CA VAL A 36 -4.71 -7.23 1.74
C VAL A 36 -4.94 -6.14 0.70
N TRP A 37 -4.71 -4.90 1.08
CA TRP A 37 -4.80 -3.77 0.15
C TRP A 37 -3.70 -2.77 0.43
N VAL A 38 -3.29 -2.05 -0.60
CA VAL A 38 -2.23 -1.06 -0.50
C VAL A 38 -2.57 0.15 -1.35
N ASN A 39 -2.26 1.31 -0.83
CA ASN A 39 -2.37 2.56 -1.57
C ASN A 39 -0.98 3.15 -1.77
N PHE A 40 -0.59 3.32 -3.04
CA PHE A 40 0.65 3.97 -3.41
C PHE A 40 0.35 5.41 -3.84
N THR A 41 1.10 6.36 -3.29
CA THR A 41 0.96 7.78 -3.65
C THR A 41 2.33 8.36 -3.98
N GLU A 42 2.50 8.86 -5.20
CA GLU A 42 3.74 9.52 -5.61
C GLU A 42 3.89 10.86 -4.91
N THR A 43 5.06 11.10 -4.33
CA THR A 43 5.40 12.34 -3.64
C THR A 43 6.79 12.80 -4.10
N ASP A 44 7.21 13.98 -3.65
CA ASP A 44 8.56 14.49 -3.93
C ASP A 44 9.64 13.65 -3.25
N ALA A 45 9.29 12.93 -2.19
CA ALA A 45 10.22 12.08 -1.46
C ALA A 45 10.27 10.64 -1.97
N GLY A 46 9.39 10.27 -2.93
CA GLY A 46 9.27 8.92 -3.47
C GLY A 46 7.82 8.47 -3.51
N VAL A 47 7.61 7.17 -3.44
CA VAL A 47 6.26 6.59 -3.46
C VAL A 47 5.89 6.17 -2.03
N LEU A 48 4.89 6.82 -1.48
CA LEU A 48 4.37 6.48 -0.15
C LEU A 48 3.45 5.25 -0.30
N ALA A 49 3.76 4.18 0.43
CA ALA A 49 2.95 2.96 0.45
C ALA A 49 2.27 2.83 1.80
N GLU A 50 0.96 2.75 1.80
CA GLU A 50 0.15 2.48 2.98
C GLU A 50 -0.52 1.13 2.81
N ILE A 51 -0.16 0.16 3.67
CA ILE A 51 -0.60 -1.23 3.55
C ILE A 51 -1.54 -1.56 4.68
N ARG A 52 -2.64 -2.22 4.35
CA ARG A 52 -3.61 -2.70 5.32
C ARG A 52 -3.95 -4.14 5.05
N SER A 53 -4.23 -4.88 6.11
CA SER A 53 -4.64 -6.28 6.02
C SER A 53 -5.69 -6.55 7.09
N ASN A 54 -6.63 -7.43 6.80
CA ASN A 54 -7.58 -7.92 7.80
C ASN A 54 -7.31 -9.38 8.18
N ARG A 55 -6.26 -9.99 7.63
CA ARG A 55 -5.97 -11.41 7.86
C ARG A 55 -4.48 -11.71 7.97
N TYR A 56 -3.63 -11.12 7.13
CA TYR A 56 -2.21 -11.48 7.02
C TYR A 56 -1.32 -10.47 7.72
N ASN A 57 -0.20 -10.95 8.26
CA ASN A 57 0.83 -10.06 8.80
C ASN A 57 1.65 -9.50 7.64
N ILE A 58 1.44 -8.24 7.31
CA ILE A 58 2.15 -7.57 6.22
C ILE A 58 3.33 -6.72 6.70
N ASN A 59 3.58 -6.68 8.00
CA ASN A 59 4.68 -5.90 8.56
C ASN A 59 6.05 -6.32 8.02
N PRO A 60 6.39 -7.63 7.88
CA PRO A 60 7.68 -8.01 7.33
C PRO A 60 7.94 -7.46 5.92
N ILE A 61 6.89 -7.32 5.12
CA ILE A 61 7.01 -6.74 3.77
C ILE A 61 7.36 -5.26 3.86
N ALA A 62 6.66 -4.50 4.71
CA ALA A 62 6.98 -3.09 4.92
C ALA A 62 8.41 -2.91 5.40
N VAL A 63 8.87 -3.73 6.34
CA VAL A 63 10.23 -3.69 6.88
C VAL A 63 11.26 -4.00 5.78
N LYS A 64 10.97 -4.97 4.93
CA LYS A 64 11.84 -5.32 3.78
C LYS A 64 12.11 -4.10 2.91
N TYR A 65 11.15 -3.21 2.75
CA TYR A 65 11.27 -2.01 1.93
C TYR A 65 11.62 -0.75 2.74
N GLY A 66 12.12 -0.93 3.96
CA GLY A 66 12.59 0.17 4.79
C GLY A 66 11.54 0.88 5.63
N GLY A 67 10.33 0.32 5.69
CA GLY A 67 9.24 0.89 6.46
C GLY A 67 9.00 0.18 7.78
N GLY A 68 7.77 0.20 8.25
CA GLY A 68 7.38 -0.43 9.50
C GLY A 68 5.92 -0.18 9.83
N GLY A 69 5.53 -0.55 11.04
CA GLY A 69 4.17 -0.39 11.53
C GLY A 69 3.72 -1.59 12.33
N HIS A 70 2.47 -2.01 12.12
CA HIS A 70 1.86 -3.13 12.82
C HIS A 70 1.59 -4.29 11.85
N ALA A 71 1.23 -5.45 12.41
CA ALA A 71 0.96 -6.64 11.61
C ALA A 71 -0.10 -6.41 10.52
N MET A 72 -1.13 -5.64 10.83
CA MET A 72 -2.27 -5.40 9.92
C MET A 72 -2.28 -4.00 9.32
N ALA A 73 -1.32 -3.15 9.68
CA ALA A 73 -1.26 -1.76 9.21
C ALA A 73 0.19 -1.29 9.22
N SER A 74 0.79 -1.19 8.05
CA SER A 74 2.18 -0.80 7.90
C SER A 74 2.35 0.15 6.72
N GLY A 75 3.50 0.81 6.66
CA GLY A 75 3.81 1.73 5.58
C GLY A 75 5.29 1.77 5.27
N ALA A 76 5.61 2.27 4.10
CA ALA A 76 6.98 2.47 3.65
C ALA A 76 7.04 3.61 2.64
N THR A 77 8.21 4.23 2.52
CA THR A 77 8.47 5.18 1.44
C THR A 77 9.44 4.54 0.47
N LEU A 78 9.02 4.37 -0.77
CA LEU A 78 9.77 3.67 -1.80
C LEU A 78 10.43 4.66 -2.75
N PRO A 79 11.59 4.30 -3.35
CA PRO A 79 12.30 5.25 -4.21
C PRO A 79 11.58 5.56 -5.53
N ASP A 80 10.81 4.60 -6.07
CA ASP A 80 10.20 4.72 -7.39
C ASP A 80 9.03 3.76 -7.57
N ARG A 81 8.37 3.90 -8.72
CA ARG A 81 7.22 3.08 -9.11
C ARG A 81 7.59 1.61 -9.29
N GLU A 82 8.76 1.34 -9.82
CA GLU A 82 9.24 -0.02 -10.04
C GLU A 82 9.30 -0.78 -8.72
N THR A 83 9.83 -0.13 -7.67
CA THR A 83 9.88 -0.70 -6.33
C THR A 83 8.48 -0.92 -5.76
N ALA A 84 7.55 0.01 -6.03
CA ALA A 84 6.16 -0.14 -5.62
C ALA A 84 5.53 -1.39 -6.25
N MET A 85 5.79 -1.63 -7.52
CA MET A 85 5.27 -2.81 -8.20
C MET A 85 5.89 -4.10 -7.65
N ALA A 86 7.17 -4.07 -7.26
CA ALA A 86 7.82 -5.21 -6.61
C ALA A 86 7.17 -5.51 -5.26
N MET A 87 6.88 -4.48 -4.46
CA MET A 87 6.17 -4.64 -3.20
C MET A 87 4.78 -5.24 -3.43
N LEU A 88 4.06 -4.76 -4.45
CA LEU A 88 2.74 -5.29 -4.79
C LEU A 88 2.80 -6.78 -5.09
N GLY A 89 3.84 -7.22 -5.81
CA GLY A 89 4.07 -8.65 -6.09
C GLY A 89 4.29 -9.46 -4.82
N ASP A 90 5.04 -8.93 -3.87
CA ASP A 90 5.28 -9.60 -2.59
C ASP A 90 3.98 -9.72 -1.77
N LEU A 91 3.16 -8.68 -1.77
CA LEU A 91 1.87 -8.68 -1.07
C LEU A 91 0.91 -9.69 -1.71
N ASP A 92 0.89 -9.76 -3.03
CA ASP A 92 0.06 -10.70 -3.76
C ASP A 92 0.47 -12.14 -3.46
N ALA A 93 1.76 -12.40 -3.36
CA ALA A 93 2.29 -13.72 -3.02
C ALA A 93 1.86 -14.17 -1.61
N VAL A 94 1.85 -13.24 -0.64
CA VAL A 94 1.39 -13.54 0.71
C VAL A 94 -0.09 -13.97 0.69
N ALA A 95 -0.92 -13.19 0.00
CA ALA A 95 -2.36 -13.48 -0.09
C ALA A 95 -2.62 -14.81 -0.81
N LYS A 96 -1.92 -15.08 -1.90
CA LYS A 96 -2.08 -16.31 -2.67
C LYS A 96 -1.54 -17.53 -1.95
N GLY A 97 -0.38 -17.39 -1.30
CA GLY A 97 0.24 -18.49 -0.57
C GLY A 97 -0.66 -19.01 0.53
N ASP A 98 -1.25 -18.10 1.31
CA ASP A 98 -2.18 -18.47 2.37
C ASP A 98 -3.50 -19.01 1.81
N GLY A 99 -3.95 -18.43 0.71
CA GLY A 99 -5.20 -18.85 0.06
C GLY A 99 -5.17 -20.26 -0.51
N ASN A 100 -3.97 -20.80 -0.74
CA ASN A 100 -3.80 -22.16 -1.30
C ASN A 100 -3.74 -23.23 -0.21
N GLU A 101 -3.75 -22.81 1.01
CA GLU A 101 -3.77 -23.72 2.16
C GLU A 101 -5.20 -23.90 2.67
#